data_e3651aba0e20a03fec61ba20dc5c47d6
#
_entry.id   e3651aba0e20a03fec61ba20dc5c47d6
#
_cell.length_a   1.000
_cell.length_b   1.000
_cell.length_c   1.000
_cell.angle_alpha   90.00
_cell.angle_beta   90.00
_cell.angle_gamma   90.00
#
_symmetry.space_group_name_H-M   'P 1'
#
loop_
_entity.id
_entity.type
_entity.pdbx_description
1 polymer ?
#
loop_
_entity_poly.entity_id
_entity_poly.type
_entity_poly.pdbx_seq_one_letter_code
_entity_poly.pdbx_strand_id
1 'polypeptide(L)'
;LSAATGGRAAGRPAAGAWTDVCALEDIYPNSGVAALVGEEEVAVFRVGDAVYAIGNHDPASDANVLGRGIVGDIGGEVVVASPIYKHHYSLISGRCLEEEGYSVPAYLTRVIDGRVWVRGAAPARRKGPGKRRLVVIGDGVAAMRTLEELLAIAPAGYDITVFGAEPRGGYNRVLLSPLLAGGKRIEDIVTHPPEWAVERGITLHAADPVMHIDRARRCVVARSGIEAPYDRLLIATGSRPTSLPVAGHDLPGVVAFRDLGDVDAMLALARTQRRAVVIGGGLLG
;
A
#
# COMPACT_ATOMS: atom_id res chain seq x y z
N LEU A 1 16.16 53.63 0.36
CA LEU A 1 16.62 52.51 -0.48
C LEU A 1 15.88 51.25 -0.03
N SER A 2 14.96 50.85 -0.90
CA SER A 2 14.07 49.70 -0.79
C SER A 2 14.84 48.40 -1.07
N ALA A 3 14.65 47.40 -0.26
CA ALA A 3 14.97 46.02 -0.60
C ALA A 3 13.70 45.18 -0.50
N ALA A 4 13.11 44.86 -1.66
CA ALA A 4 12.01 43.94 -1.79
C ALA A 4 12.52 42.50 -1.62
N THR A 5 12.10 41.82 -0.57
CA THR A 5 12.24 40.38 -0.40
C THR A 5 11.11 39.70 -1.19
N GLY A 6 11.48 39.13 -2.33
CA GLY A 6 10.59 38.32 -3.14
C GLY A 6 10.24 37.03 -2.42
N GLY A 7 9.00 36.92 -1.96
CA GLY A 7 8.39 35.67 -1.53
C GLY A 7 8.22 34.74 -2.72
N ARG A 8 8.95 33.62 -2.75
CA ARG A 8 8.68 32.51 -3.65
C ARG A 8 7.27 31.99 -3.36
N ALA A 9 6.36 32.18 -4.30
CA ALA A 9 5.08 31.48 -4.29
C ALA A 9 5.37 29.97 -4.30
N ALA A 10 5.03 29.30 -3.19
CA ALA A 10 5.07 27.86 -3.12
C ALA A 10 4.08 27.31 -4.16
N GLY A 11 4.60 26.61 -5.15
CA GLY A 11 3.79 25.96 -6.18
C GLY A 11 2.81 25.01 -5.52
N ARG A 12 1.59 25.00 -6.05
CA ARG A 12 0.47 24.14 -5.65
C ARG A 12 0.92 22.68 -5.59
N PRO A 13 0.85 21.98 -4.43
CA PRO A 13 1.24 20.58 -4.35
C PRO A 13 0.31 19.74 -5.24
N ALA A 14 0.89 18.83 -6.02
CA ALA A 14 0.13 17.88 -6.83
C ALA A 14 -0.77 17.00 -5.94
N ALA A 15 -1.97 16.70 -6.39
CA ALA A 15 -2.89 15.79 -5.71
C ALA A 15 -2.17 14.49 -5.34
N GLY A 16 -2.18 14.12 -4.06
CA GLY A 16 -1.47 12.94 -3.54
C GLY A 16 0.01 13.19 -3.15
N ALA A 17 0.49 14.43 -3.18
CA ALA A 17 1.82 14.76 -2.67
C ALA A 17 1.84 14.76 -1.12
N TRP A 18 3.01 14.42 -0.56
CA TRP A 18 3.25 14.56 0.87
C TRP A 18 3.50 16.03 1.21
N THR A 19 2.77 16.54 2.21
CA THR A 19 2.93 17.90 2.74
C THR A 19 3.59 17.82 4.10
N ASP A 20 4.67 18.53 4.30
CA ASP A 20 5.30 18.76 5.61
C ASP A 20 4.41 19.71 6.40
N VAL A 21 3.89 19.25 7.54
CA VAL A 21 2.86 19.97 8.29
C VAL A 21 3.44 20.72 9.50
N CYS A 22 4.19 20.02 10.36
CA CYS A 22 4.74 20.55 11.59
C CYS A 22 5.84 19.65 12.16
N ALA A 23 6.54 20.07 13.19
CA ALA A 23 7.34 19.16 14.00
C ALA A 23 6.45 18.26 14.86
N LEU A 24 6.89 17.04 15.14
CA LEU A 24 6.14 16.11 16.01
C LEU A 24 5.94 16.69 17.42
N GLU A 25 6.90 17.46 17.89
CA GLU A 25 6.87 18.12 19.21
C GLU A 25 5.85 19.27 19.28
N ASP A 26 5.41 19.81 18.14
CA ASP A 26 4.36 20.82 18.08
C ASP A 26 2.96 20.24 18.40
N ILE A 27 2.83 18.91 18.37
CA ILE A 27 1.59 18.21 18.72
C ILE A 27 1.75 17.57 20.09
N TYR A 28 1.04 18.11 21.09
CA TYR A 28 1.04 17.52 22.42
C TYR A 28 0.51 16.07 22.38
N PRO A 29 1.06 15.16 23.23
CA PRO A 29 0.55 13.81 23.33
C PRO A 29 -0.96 13.78 23.61
N ASN A 30 -1.69 12.91 22.93
CA ASN A 30 -3.15 12.75 23.00
C ASN A 30 -3.93 14.04 22.68
N SER A 31 -3.41 14.85 21.77
CA SER A 31 -4.08 16.05 21.30
C SER A 31 -4.01 16.17 19.78
N GLY A 32 -4.74 17.16 19.24
CA GLY A 32 -4.77 17.45 17.82
C GLY A 32 -4.40 18.89 17.52
N VAL A 33 -3.96 19.12 16.28
CA VAL A 33 -3.73 20.43 15.68
C VAL A 33 -4.41 20.49 14.32
N ALA A 34 -4.85 21.68 13.91
CA ALA A 34 -5.35 21.89 12.56
C ALA A 34 -4.20 22.28 11.63
N ALA A 35 -4.19 21.74 10.42
CA ALA A 35 -3.19 22.00 9.41
C ALA A 35 -3.83 22.11 8.02
N LEU A 36 -3.19 22.85 7.12
CA LEU A 36 -3.61 22.96 5.73
C LEU A 36 -2.80 22.00 4.86
N VAL A 37 -3.48 21.06 4.21
CA VAL A 37 -2.87 20.10 3.28
C VAL A 37 -3.47 20.32 1.89
N GLY A 38 -2.74 21.02 1.04
CA GLY A 38 -3.30 21.56 -0.19
C GLY A 38 -4.32 22.64 0.08
N GLU A 39 -5.57 22.42 -0.28
CA GLU A 39 -6.70 23.32 -0.01
C GLU A 39 -7.63 22.78 1.11
N GLU A 40 -7.27 21.62 1.71
CA GLU A 40 -8.10 20.97 2.72
C GLU A 40 -7.57 21.23 4.12
N GLU A 41 -8.46 21.55 5.03
CA GLU A 41 -8.13 21.68 6.45
C GLU A 41 -8.22 20.32 7.12
N VAL A 42 -7.11 19.85 7.65
CA VAL A 42 -6.91 18.52 8.22
C VAL A 42 -6.61 18.63 9.70
N ALA A 43 -7.25 17.79 10.51
CA ALA A 43 -6.93 17.62 11.92
C ALA A 43 -5.87 16.51 12.06
N VAL A 44 -4.72 16.84 12.64
CA VAL A 44 -3.60 15.92 12.86
C VAL A 44 -3.46 15.66 14.34
N PHE A 45 -3.41 14.39 14.73
CA PHE A 45 -3.40 13.95 16.13
C PHE A 45 -2.15 13.13 16.44
N ARG A 46 -1.60 13.33 17.63
CA ARG A 46 -0.55 12.47 18.18
C ARG A 46 -1.12 11.62 19.32
N VAL A 47 -1.06 10.27 19.17
CA VAL A 47 -1.54 9.32 20.18
C VAL A 47 -0.41 8.34 20.49
N GLY A 48 0.22 8.51 21.64
CA GLY A 48 1.48 7.82 21.95
C GLY A 48 2.56 8.18 20.92
N ASP A 49 3.11 7.17 20.26
CA ASP A 49 4.12 7.32 19.21
C ASP A 49 3.52 7.38 17.79
N ALA A 50 2.20 7.19 17.68
CA ALA A 50 1.50 7.22 16.39
C ALA A 50 0.93 8.60 16.08
N VAL A 51 0.88 8.91 14.77
CA VAL A 51 0.25 10.12 14.26
C VAL A 51 -0.90 9.73 13.33
N TYR A 52 -2.03 10.38 13.47
CA TYR A 52 -3.23 10.19 12.67
C TYR A 52 -3.68 11.52 12.07
N ALA A 53 -4.38 11.46 10.94
CA ALA A 53 -4.95 12.65 10.33
C ALA A 53 -6.33 12.35 9.73
N ILE A 54 -7.30 13.21 10.03
CA ILE A 54 -8.67 13.16 9.48
C ILE A 54 -9.08 14.56 9.03
N GLY A 55 -10.18 14.67 8.26
CA GLY A 55 -10.76 15.98 7.93
C GLY A 55 -11.05 16.79 9.19
N ASN A 56 -10.75 18.08 9.20
CA ASN A 56 -11.00 18.93 10.37
C ASN A 56 -12.45 19.43 10.47
N HIS A 57 -13.19 19.33 9.35
CA HIS A 57 -14.59 19.71 9.29
C HIS A 57 -15.48 18.66 9.97
N ASP A 58 -16.24 19.07 10.96
CA ASP A 58 -17.26 18.26 11.63
C ASP A 58 -18.60 18.45 10.91
N PRO A 59 -19.07 17.43 10.14
CA PRO A 59 -20.31 17.56 9.36
C PRO A 59 -21.57 17.77 10.23
N ALA A 60 -21.55 17.30 11.48
CA ALA A 60 -22.68 17.45 12.39
C ALA A 60 -22.86 18.89 12.86
N SER A 61 -21.76 19.63 13.01
CA SER A 61 -21.79 21.03 13.48
C SER A 61 -21.50 22.05 12.37
N ASP A 62 -21.19 21.60 11.16
CA ASP A 62 -20.79 22.41 10.01
C ASP A 62 -19.62 23.37 10.36
N ALA A 63 -18.62 22.85 11.11
CA ALA A 63 -17.51 23.66 11.61
C ALA A 63 -16.17 22.90 11.54
N ASN A 64 -15.07 23.62 11.33
CA ASN A 64 -13.70 23.08 11.30
C ASN A 64 -13.14 23.01 12.73
N VAL A 65 -13.49 21.97 13.48
CA VAL A 65 -13.22 21.89 14.92
C VAL A 65 -12.65 20.57 15.41
N LEU A 66 -12.59 19.52 14.58
CA LEU A 66 -12.19 18.18 15.02
C LEU A 66 -10.79 18.16 15.62
N GLY A 67 -9.85 18.97 15.11
CA GLY A 67 -8.50 19.11 15.68
C GLY A 67 -8.44 19.62 17.12
N ARG A 68 -9.55 20.14 17.65
CA ARG A 68 -9.71 20.57 19.05
C ARG A 68 -10.51 19.55 19.87
N GLY A 69 -10.85 18.40 19.29
CA GLY A 69 -11.59 17.34 19.95
C GLY A 69 -10.75 16.62 21.01
N ILE A 70 -11.44 15.83 21.81
CA ILE A 70 -10.82 15.05 22.88
C ILE A 70 -10.49 13.65 22.30
N VAL A 71 -9.21 13.30 22.31
CA VAL A 71 -8.74 11.96 21.91
C VAL A 71 -9.09 10.95 22.99
N GLY A 72 -9.56 9.79 22.59
CA GLY A 72 -9.92 8.69 23.47
C GLY A 72 -9.86 7.34 22.77
N ASP A 73 -10.32 6.31 23.47
CA ASP A 73 -10.47 4.95 22.98
C ASP A 73 -11.89 4.46 23.25
N ILE A 74 -12.49 3.84 22.25
CA ILE A 74 -13.81 3.18 22.39
C ILE A 74 -13.67 1.76 21.86
N GLY A 75 -13.62 0.80 22.78
CA GLY A 75 -13.56 -0.62 22.44
C GLY A 75 -12.29 -1.04 21.69
N GLY A 76 -11.16 -0.36 21.90
CA GLY A 76 -9.89 -0.60 21.21
C GLY A 76 -9.72 0.21 19.91
N GLU A 77 -10.69 1.03 19.55
CA GLU A 77 -10.59 1.96 18.42
C GLU A 77 -10.24 3.36 18.91
N VAL A 78 -9.12 3.91 18.42
CA VAL A 78 -8.70 5.27 18.75
C VAL A 78 -9.62 6.27 18.06
N VAL A 79 -10.20 7.16 18.84
CA VAL A 79 -11.20 8.13 18.38
C VAL A 79 -10.91 9.54 18.83
N VAL A 80 -11.52 10.51 18.16
CA VAL A 80 -11.68 11.88 18.66
C VAL A 80 -13.15 12.20 18.86
N ALA A 81 -13.50 12.74 20.03
CA ALA A 81 -14.82 13.29 20.29
C ALA A 81 -14.88 14.75 19.82
N SER A 82 -15.83 15.08 18.93
CA SER A 82 -16.08 16.44 18.50
C SER A 82 -16.31 17.36 19.71
N PRO A 83 -15.76 18.58 19.72
CA PRO A 83 -15.95 19.50 20.85
C PRO A 83 -17.40 19.98 20.97
N ILE A 84 -18.20 19.95 19.88
CA ILE A 84 -19.56 20.52 19.85
C ILE A 84 -20.61 19.46 20.23
N TYR A 85 -20.85 18.46 19.38
CA TYR A 85 -21.92 17.47 19.62
C TYR A 85 -21.43 16.15 20.19
N LYS A 86 -20.10 16.00 20.45
CA LYS A 86 -19.50 14.81 21.05
C LYS A 86 -19.61 13.56 20.18
N HIS A 87 -19.87 13.69 18.89
CA HIS A 87 -19.75 12.57 17.97
C HIS A 87 -18.28 12.07 17.95
N HIS A 88 -18.13 10.75 17.93
CA HIS A 88 -16.83 10.11 17.94
C HIS A 88 -16.41 9.73 16.51
N TYR A 89 -15.25 10.22 16.12
CA TYR A 89 -14.66 9.94 14.82
C TYR A 89 -13.45 9.04 14.99
N SER A 90 -13.43 7.89 14.30
CA SER A 90 -12.26 7.03 14.24
C SER A 90 -11.06 7.77 13.68
N LEU A 91 -9.94 7.80 14.38
CA LEU A 91 -8.70 8.41 13.87
C LEU A 91 -8.05 7.58 12.77
N ILE A 92 -8.43 6.30 12.66
CA ILE A 92 -7.91 5.38 11.63
C ILE A 92 -8.67 5.54 10.32
N SER A 93 -10.01 5.62 10.39
CA SER A 93 -10.88 5.56 9.22
C SER A 93 -11.66 6.83 8.90
N GLY A 94 -11.74 7.78 9.85
CA GLY A 94 -12.60 8.95 9.76
C GLY A 94 -14.08 8.65 9.94
N ARG A 95 -14.45 7.39 10.22
CA ARG A 95 -15.85 6.98 10.41
C ARG A 95 -16.43 7.61 11.68
N CYS A 96 -17.61 8.20 11.57
CA CYS A 96 -18.40 8.58 12.73
C CYS A 96 -19.05 7.32 13.33
N LEU A 97 -18.87 7.10 14.65
CA LEU A 97 -19.37 5.89 15.33
C LEU A 97 -20.86 5.91 15.53
N GLU A 98 -21.44 7.08 15.74
CA GLU A 98 -22.86 7.25 16.01
C GLU A 98 -23.67 7.33 14.71
N GLU A 99 -23.16 8.02 13.67
CA GLU A 99 -23.90 8.24 12.43
C GLU A 99 -22.99 8.21 11.21
N GLU A 100 -23.14 7.19 10.37
CA GLU A 100 -22.25 6.95 9.20
C GLU A 100 -22.24 8.14 8.21
N GLY A 101 -23.34 8.87 8.12
CA GLY A 101 -23.47 10.04 7.24
C GLY A 101 -22.54 11.20 7.60
N TYR A 102 -22.02 11.25 8.82
CA TYR A 102 -21.12 12.30 9.31
C TYR A 102 -19.63 11.92 9.20
N SER A 103 -19.32 10.77 8.61
CA SER A 103 -17.91 10.34 8.45
C SER A 103 -17.08 11.33 7.63
N VAL A 104 -15.83 11.52 8.02
CA VAL A 104 -14.87 12.45 7.41
C VAL A 104 -13.75 11.71 6.71
N PRO A 105 -13.02 12.33 5.76
CA PRO A 105 -11.85 11.70 5.15
C PRO A 105 -10.77 11.37 6.19
N ALA A 106 -10.07 10.25 6.03
CA ALA A 106 -8.82 9.95 6.72
C ALA A 106 -7.64 10.10 5.76
N TYR A 107 -6.49 10.54 6.28
CA TYR A 107 -5.29 10.87 5.52
C TYR A 107 -4.13 10.00 5.99
N LEU A 108 -3.19 9.75 5.08
CA LEU A 108 -1.93 9.10 5.45
C LEU A 108 -1.04 10.06 6.20
N THR A 109 -0.37 9.52 7.22
CA THR A 109 0.63 10.24 7.99
C THR A 109 1.95 9.47 8.01
N ARG A 110 3.05 10.17 8.14
CA ARG A 110 4.37 9.62 8.44
C ARG A 110 5.19 10.62 9.24
N VAL A 111 6.11 10.11 10.03
CA VAL A 111 7.09 10.94 10.73
C VAL A 111 8.47 10.64 10.14
N ILE A 112 9.16 11.69 9.65
CA ILE A 112 10.51 11.58 9.10
C ILE A 112 11.32 12.70 9.76
N ASP A 113 12.46 12.36 10.36
CA ASP A 113 13.37 13.31 11.01
C ASP A 113 12.66 14.24 11.99
N GLY A 114 11.72 13.70 12.79
CA GLY A 114 10.94 14.45 13.76
C GLY A 114 9.88 15.39 13.17
N ARG A 115 9.64 15.34 11.86
CA ARG A 115 8.60 16.12 11.20
C ARG A 115 7.43 15.25 10.77
N VAL A 116 6.24 15.80 10.93
CA VAL A 116 4.98 15.14 10.54
C VAL A 116 4.64 15.52 9.10
N TRP A 117 4.46 14.50 8.29
CA TRP A 117 4.04 14.62 6.91
C TRP A 117 2.64 14.04 6.75
N VAL A 118 1.78 14.76 6.07
CA VAL A 118 0.43 14.31 5.73
C VAL A 118 0.30 14.26 4.21
N ARG A 119 -0.26 13.18 3.71
CA ARG A 119 -0.57 13.04 2.30
C ARG A 119 -2.01 13.45 2.07
N GLY A 120 -2.22 14.48 1.25
CA GLY A 120 -3.56 14.89 0.85
C GLY A 120 -4.38 13.70 0.35
N ALA A 121 -5.66 13.67 0.69
CA ALA A 121 -6.56 12.66 0.14
C ALA A 121 -6.41 12.68 -1.38
N ALA A 122 -6.14 11.51 -1.97
CA ALA A 122 -6.35 11.41 -3.39
C ALA A 122 -7.80 11.88 -3.64
N PRO A 123 -8.04 12.81 -4.58
CA PRO A 123 -9.39 13.33 -4.77
C PRO A 123 -10.33 12.16 -4.90
N ALA A 124 -11.36 12.12 -4.05
CA ALA A 124 -12.41 11.11 -4.18
C ALA A 124 -12.92 11.24 -5.62
N ARG A 125 -12.52 10.31 -6.48
CA ARG A 125 -12.97 10.31 -7.88
C ARG A 125 -14.49 10.34 -7.82
N ARG A 126 -15.07 11.48 -8.19
CA ARG A 126 -16.52 11.62 -8.34
C ARG A 126 -17.00 10.41 -9.12
N LYS A 127 -17.94 9.66 -8.55
CA LYS A 127 -18.69 8.60 -9.23
C LYS A 127 -19.46 9.20 -10.40
N GLY A 128 -18.79 9.36 -11.54
CA GLY A 128 -19.45 9.20 -12.83
C GLY A 128 -19.73 7.71 -13.03
N PRO A 129 -20.53 7.28 -14.01
CA PRO A 129 -20.68 5.86 -14.33
C PRO A 129 -19.32 5.32 -14.82
N GLY A 130 -18.43 5.04 -13.90
CA GLY A 130 -17.03 4.71 -14.09
C GLY A 130 -16.77 3.26 -13.78
N LYS A 131 -15.74 2.71 -14.41
CA LYS A 131 -15.21 1.37 -14.20
C LYS A 131 -15.04 1.09 -12.70
N ARG A 132 -15.41 -0.11 -12.26
CA ARG A 132 -15.15 -0.54 -10.88
C ARG A 132 -13.65 -0.70 -10.66
N ARG A 133 -13.14 -0.30 -9.51
CA ARG A 133 -11.74 -0.49 -9.16
C ARG A 133 -11.51 -1.93 -8.72
N LEU A 134 -10.66 -2.63 -9.45
CA LEU A 134 -10.19 -3.96 -9.08
C LEU A 134 -8.73 -3.85 -8.64
N VAL A 135 -8.46 -4.18 -7.39
CA VAL A 135 -7.09 -4.35 -6.91
C VAL A 135 -6.76 -5.84 -6.87
N VAL A 136 -5.60 -6.20 -7.40
CA VAL A 136 -5.07 -7.57 -7.44
C VAL A 136 -3.79 -7.61 -6.62
N ILE A 137 -3.73 -8.50 -5.63
CA ILE A 137 -2.54 -8.73 -4.81
C ILE A 137 -1.87 -10.00 -5.29
N GLY A 138 -0.70 -9.86 -5.90
CA GLY A 138 0.07 -10.90 -6.56
C GLY A 138 -0.05 -10.80 -8.08
N ASP A 139 1.05 -11.06 -8.76
CA ASP A 139 1.21 -11.04 -10.22
C ASP A 139 1.64 -12.42 -10.77
N GLY A 140 1.38 -13.49 -9.99
CA GLY A 140 1.65 -14.87 -10.39
C GLY A 140 0.63 -15.41 -11.40
N VAL A 141 0.81 -16.67 -11.81
CA VAL A 141 0.02 -17.33 -12.84
C VAL A 141 -1.49 -17.22 -12.61
N ALA A 142 -1.96 -17.43 -11.36
CA ALA A 142 -3.38 -17.36 -11.04
C ALA A 142 -3.97 -15.96 -11.24
N ALA A 143 -3.24 -14.93 -10.81
CA ALA A 143 -3.65 -13.53 -10.99
C ALA A 143 -3.72 -13.17 -12.48
N MET A 144 -2.63 -13.44 -13.21
CA MET A 144 -2.53 -13.08 -14.62
C MET A 144 -3.58 -13.80 -15.46
N ARG A 145 -3.79 -15.11 -15.24
CA ARG A 145 -4.84 -15.86 -15.94
C ARG A 145 -6.23 -15.30 -15.64
N THR A 146 -6.50 -14.94 -14.38
CA THR A 146 -7.79 -14.33 -14.02
C THR A 146 -7.97 -12.98 -14.73
N LEU A 147 -6.91 -12.18 -14.86
CA LEU A 147 -6.97 -10.91 -15.59
C LEU A 147 -7.19 -11.10 -17.09
N GLU A 148 -6.54 -12.08 -17.73
CA GLU A 148 -6.79 -12.43 -19.13
C GLU A 148 -8.27 -12.74 -19.38
N GLU A 149 -8.84 -13.64 -18.57
CA GLU A 149 -10.26 -14.01 -18.67
C GLU A 149 -11.18 -12.82 -18.38
N LEU A 150 -10.87 -12.06 -17.34
CA LEU A 150 -11.67 -10.86 -16.99
C LEU A 150 -11.69 -9.84 -18.12
N LEU A 151 -10.54 -9.58 -18.74
CA LEU A 151 -10.43 -8.64 -19.86
C LEU A 151 -11.14 -9.15 -21.11
N ALA A 152 -11.17 -10.47 -21.33
CA ALA A 152 -11.92 -11.08 -22.43
C ALA A 152 -13.45 -10.92 -22.23
N ILE A 153 -13.93 -11.08 -21.00
CA ILE A 153 -15.37 -11.02 -20.67
C ILE A 153 -15.84 -9.56 -20.51
N ALA A 154 -15.03 -8.72 -19.89
CA ALA A 154 -15.41 -7.35 -19.52
C ALA A 154 -14.24 -6.36 -19.76
N PRO A 155 -13.83 -6.10 -21.00
CA PRO A 155 -12.61 -5.31 -21.33
C PRO A 155 -12.63 -3.88 -20.81
N ALA A 156 -13.80 -3.31 -20.57
CA ALA A 156 -13.96 -1.96 -20.05
C ALA A 156 -14.60 -1.89 -18.66
N GLY A 157 -14.79 -3.06 -18.00
CA GLY A 157 -15.55 -3.14 -16.75
C GLY A 157 -14.82 -2.64 -15.52
N TYR A 158 -13.49 -2.64 -15.56
CA TYR A 158 -12.67 -2.37 -14.38
C TYR A 158 -11.51 -1.40 -14.66
N ASP A 159 -11.17 -0.64 -13.63
CA ASP A 159 -9.91 0.08 -13.49
C ASP A 159 -9.02 -0.82 -12.62
N ILE A 160 -7.97 -1.39 -13.22
CA ILE A 160 -7.23 -2.50 -12.62
C ILE A 160 -5.88 -2.02 -12.10
N THR A 161 -5.60 -2.31 -10.82
CA THR A 161 -4.29 -2.10 -10.20
C THR A 161 -3.76 -3.43 -9.67
N VAL A 162 -2.54 -3.79 -10.02
CA VAL A 162 -1.86 -5.03 -9.61
C VAL A 162 -0.64 -4.68 -8.76
N PHE A 163 -0.47 -5.38 -7.64
CA PHE A 163 0.71 -5.30 -6.80
C PHE A 163 1.45 -6.64 -6.83
N GLY A 164 2.67 -6.63 -7.35
CA GLY A 164 3.56 -7.78 -7.40
C GLY A 164 4.67 -7.70 -6.35
N ALA A 165 5.04 -8.83 -5.75
CA ALA A 165 6.17 -8.88 -4.82
C ALA A 165 7.52 -8.98 -5.56
N GLU A 166 7.51 -9.44 -6.80
CA GLU A 166 8.70 -9.65 -7.63
C GLU A 166 8.83 -8.55 -8.70
N PRO A 167 10.06 -8.25 -9.16
CA PRO A 167 10.30 -7.10 -10.05
C PRO A 167 9.98 -7.36 -11.53
N ARG A 168 9.76 -8.59 -11.94
CA ARG A 168 9.77 -9.00 -13.36
C ARG A 168 8.40 -9.32 -13.97
N GLY A 169 7.31 -9.12 -13.20
CA GLY A 169 5.95 -9.50 -13.63
C GLY A 169 5.70 -11.01 -13.57
N GLY A 170 4.60 -11.45 -14.21
CA GLY A 170 4.18 -12.85 -14.18
C GLY A 170 5.07 -13.77 -15.02
N TYR A 171 5.51 -14.90 -14.45
CA TYR A 171 6.30 -15.90 -15.14
C TYR A 171 5.85 -17.33 -14.78
N ASN A 172 6.23 -18.30 -15.64
CA ASN A 172 5.92 -19.70 -15.42
C ASN A 172 6.91 -20.36 -14.45
N ARG A 173 6.51 -20.54 -13.19
CA ARG A 173 7.33 -21.14 -12.13
C ARG A 173 7.73 -22.60 -12.40
N VAL A 174 6.98 -23.34 -13.20
CA VAL A 174 7.32 -24.73 -13.60
C VAL A 174 8.64 -24.76 -14.40
N LEU A 175 8.98 -23.66 -15.04
CA LEU A 175 10.19 -23.54 -15.86
C LEU A 175 11.42 -23.04 -15.08
N LEU A 176 11.35 -22.90 -13.77
CA LEU A 176 12.51 -22.52 -12.95
C LEU A 176 13.62 -23.58 -12.97
N SER A 177 13.28 -24.89 -13.00
CA SER A 177 14.29 -25.95 -13.09
C SER A 177 15.05 -25.94 -14.43
N PRO A 178 14.41 -25.84 -15.60
CA PRO A 178 15.09 -25.62 -16.87
C PRO A 178 15.92 -24.33 -16.91
N LEU A 179 15.45 -23.25 -16.24
CA LEU A 179 16.20 -22.00 -16.13
C LEU A 179 17.48 -22.20 -15.29
N LEU A 180 17.38 -22.82 -14.12
CA LEU A 180 18.51 -23.13 -13.26
C LEU A 180 19.56 -24.01 -13.99
N ALA A 181 19.09 -24.97 -14.78
CA ALA A 181 19.94 -25.86 -15.58
C ALA A 181 20.58 -25.18 -16.81
N GLY A 182 20.27 -23.91 -17.08
CA GLY A 182 20.78 -23.19 -18.25
C GLY A 182 20.12 -23.55 -19.59
N GLY A 183 19.05 -24.36 -19.56
CA GLY A 183 18.29 -24.75 -20.75
C GLY A 183 17.27 -23.70 -21.20
N LYS A 184 17.02 -22.68 -20.39
CA LYS A 184 16.13 -21.56 -20.69
C LYS A 184 16.74 -20.25 -20.19
N ARG A 185 16.30 -19.14 -20.78
CA ARG A 185 16.59 -17.79 -20.31
C ARG A 185 15.36 -17.23 -19.58
N ILE A 186 15.54 -16.15 -18.84
CA ILE A 186 14.45 -15.51 -18.10
C ILE A 186 13.33 -15.05 -19.05
N GLU A 187 13.69 -14.50 -20.19
CA GLU A 187 12.75 -14.03 -21.21
C GLU A 187 11.86 -15.18 -21.75
N ASP A 188 12.37 -16.40 -21.76
CA ASP A 188 11.64 -17.58 -22.25
C ASP A 188 10.57 -18.07 -21.26
N ILE A 189 10.62 -17.63 -19.99
CA ILE A 189 9.69 -18.07 -18.93
C ILE A 189 8.74 -16.97 -18.47
N VAL A 190 9.05 -15.69 -18.74
CA VAL A 190 8.14 -14.55 -18.46
C VAL A 190 6.95 -14.65 -19.39
N THR A 191 5.75 -14.68 -18.81
CA THR A 191 4.48 -14.79 -19.57
C THR A 191 3.76 -13.45 -19.67
N HIS A 192 3.92 -12.61 -18.66
CA HIS A 192 3.27 -11.30 -18.57
C HIS A 192 4.31 -10.26 -18.13
N PRO A 193 5.10 -9.74 -19.07
CA PRO A 193 6.04 -8.68 -18.77
C PRO A 193 5.30 -7.38 -18.41
N PRO A 194 5.94 -6.39 -17.78
CA PRO A 194 5.29 -5.13 -17.40
C PRO A 194 4.59 -4.42 -18.54
N GLU A 195 5.10 -4.52 -19.76
CA GLU A 195 4.54 -3.96 -20.97
C GLU A 195 3.14 -4.51 -21.27
N TRP A 196 2.91 -5.79 -20.97
CA TRP A 196 1.59 -6.44 -21.11
C TRP A 196 0.52 -5.71 -20.30
N ALA A 197 0.87 -5.27 -19.10
CA ALA A 197 -0.04 -4.50 -18.23
C ALA A 197 -0.31 -3.10 -18.81
N VAL A 198 0.75 -2.41 -19.26
CA VAL A 198 0.65 -1.06 -19.82
C VAL A 198 -0.24 -1.04 -21.07
N GLU A 199 -0.06 -1.98 -22.00
CA GLU A 199 -0.87 -2.10 -23.23
C GLU A 199 -2.37 -2.28 -22.94
N ARG A 200 -2.71 -2.83 -21.77
CA ARG A 200 -4.10 -3.10 -21.34
C ARG A 200 -4.65 -2.06 -20.37
N GLY A 201 -3.90 -0.98 -20.13
CA GLY A 201 -4.28 0.08 -19.21
C GLY A 201 -4.36 -0.39 -17.75
N ILE A 202 -3.59 -1.42 -17.40
CA ILE A 202 -3.44 -1.93 -16.04
C ILE A 202 -2.31 -1.17 -15.35
N THR A 203 -2.55 -0.68 -14.14
CA THR A 203 -1.49 -0.11 -13.31
C THR A 203 -0.77 -1.25 -12.57
N LEU A 204 0.48 -1.51 -12.91
CA LEU A 204 1.31 -2.53 -12.25
C LEU A 204 2.35 -1.88 -11.33
N HIS A 205 2.33 -2.27 -10.06
CA HIS A 205 3.35 -1.97 -9.06
C HIS A 205 4.19 -3.24 -8.83
N ALA A 206 5.25 -3.40 -9.63
CA ALA A 206 6.20 -4.50 -9.50
C ALA A 206 7.16 -4.24 -8.33
N ALA A 207 7.64 -5.29 -7.66
CA ALA A 207 8.50 -5.24 -6.46
C ALA A 207 7.91 -4.44 -5.29
N ASP A 208 6.60 -4.25 -5.27
CA ASP A 208 5.89 -3.47 -4.24
C ASP A 208 4.75 -4.28 -3.62
N PRO A 209 5.06 -5.25 -2.74
CA PRO A 209 4.06 -6.11 -2.13
C PRO A 209 3.12 -5.34 -1.22
N VAL A 210 1.85 -5.75 -1.22
CA VAL A 210 0.86 -5.26 -0.25
C VAL A 210 1.22 -5.76 1.14
N MET A 211 1.32 -4.83 2.09
CA MET A 211 1.66 -5.10 3.48
C MET A 211 0.42 -5.16 4.38
N HIS A 212 -0.65 -4.44 4.00
CA HIS A 212 -1.87 -4.35 4.80
C HIS A 212 -3.11 -4.24 3.91
N ILE A 213 -4.23 -4.84 4.37
CA ILE A 213 -5.55 -4.72 3.76
C ILE A 213 -6.49 -4.09 4.80
N ASP A 214 -6.85 -2.85 4.56
CA ASP A 214 -7.88 -2.18 5.35
C ASP A 214 -9.26 -2.51 4.78
N ARG A 215 -9.95 -3.42 5.44
CA ARG A 215 -11.27 -3.89 4.99
C ARG A 215 -12.37 -2.85 5.21
N ALA A 216 -12.25 -2.02 6.24
CA ALA A 216 -13.22 -0.99 6.54
C ALA A 216 -13.19 0.11 5.49
N ARG A 217 -11.99 0.59 5.16
CA ARG A 217 -11.76 1.60 4.11
C ARG A 217 -11.80 1.02 2.70
N ARG A 218 -11.83 -0.32 2.56
CA ARG A 218 -11.65 -1.01 1.27
C ARG A 218 -10.42 -0.51 0.53
N CYS A 219 -9.28 -0.57 1.19
CA CYS A 219 -8.01 -0.06 0.68
C CYS A 219 -6.88 -1.04 0.97
N VAL A 220 -5.93 -1.17 0.07
CA VAL A 220 -4.69 -1.89 0.34
C VAL A 220 -3.55 -0.89 0.50
N VAL A 221 -2.55 -1.25 1.31
CA VAL A 221 -1.34 -0.46 1.53
C VAL A 221 -0.14 -1.28 1.11
N ALA A 222 0.61 -0.79 0.15
CA ALA A 222 1.83 -1.42 -0.34
C ALA A 222 3.06 -1.04 0.53
N ARG A 223 4.18 -1.76 0.35
CA ARG A 223 5.44 -1.47 1.05
C ARG A 223 5.94 -0.05 0.82
N SER A 224 5.76 0.47 -0.38
CA SER A 224 6.13 1.85 -0.75
C SER A 224 5.28 2.92 -0.04
N GLY A 225 4.19 2.52 0.65
CA GLY A 225 3.19 3.42 1.21
C GLY A 225 2.11 3.83 0.20
N ILE A 226 2.10 3.26 -1.00
CA ILE A 226 1.01 3.47 -1.96
C ILE A 226 -0.26 2.83 -1.40
N GLU A 227 -1.34 3.62 -1.35
CA GLU A 227 -2.68 3.15 -1.05
C GLU A 227 -3.50 2.99 -2.33
N ALA A 228 -4.17 1.86 -2.46
CA ALA A 228 -5.08 1.61 -3.57
C ALA A 228 -6.46 1.22 -3.04
N PRO A 229 -7.45 2.12 -3.17
CA PRO A 229 -8.82 1.81 -2.80
C PRO A 229 -9.46 0.87 -3.85
N TYR A 230 -10.30 -0.06 -3.38
CA TYR A 230 -10.92 -1.06 -4.24
C TYR A 230 -12.44 -1.17 -4.07
N ASP A 231 -13.13 -1.51 -5.15
CA ASP A 231 -14.52 -1.96 -5.15
C ASP A 231 -14.58 -3.50 -5.15
N ARG A 232 -13.52 -4.13 -5.71
CA ARG A 232 -13.26 -5.57 -5.69
C ARG A 232 -11.78 -5.81 -5.41
N LEU A 233 -11.49 -6.85 -4.65
CA LEU A 233 -10.13 -7.26 -4.30
C LEU A 233 -9.94 -8.73 -4.69
N LEU A 234 -8.90 -9.01 -5.49
CA LEU A 234 -8.43 -10.34 -5.79
C LEU A 234 -7.15 -10.61 -5.01
N ILE A 235 -7.15 -11.62 -4.16
CA ILE A 235 -5.98 -12.05 -3.40
C ILE A 235 -5.42 -13.30 -4.08
N ALA A 236 -4.27 -13.16 -4.73
CA ALA A 236 -3.60 -14.23 -5.48
C ALA A 236 -2.10 -14.28 -5.13
N THR A 237 -1.78 -14.16 -3.84
CA THR A 237 -0.42 -14.05 -3.31
C THR A 237 0.41 -15.32 -3.43
N GLY A 238 -0.19 -16.43 -3.83
CA GLY A 238 0.48 -17.73 -3.89
C GLY A 238 0.77 -18.32 -2.52
N SER A 239 1.83 -19.10 -2.42
CA SER A 239 2.28 -19.75 -1.19
C SER A 239 3.72 -19.37 -0.87
N ARG A 240 4.14 -19.59 0.37
CA ARG A 240 5.54 -19.48 0.81
C ARG A 240 6.14 -20.87 0.95
N PRO A 241 7.44 -21.04 0.68
CA PRO A 241 8.11 -22.30 0.98
C PRO A 241 8.01 -22.59 2.49
N THR A 242 7.78 -23.83 2.84
CA THR A 242 7.84 -24.26 4.23
C THR A 242 9.30 -24.53 4.59
N SER A 243 9.82 -23.82 5.57
CA SER A 243 11.13 -24.13 6.15
C SER A 243 11.02 -25.42 6.97
N LEU A 244 11.98 -26.32 6.83
CA LEU A 244 12.05 -27.50 7.67
C LEU A 244 12.43 -27.09 9.10
N PRO A 245 11.73 -27.59 10.14
CA PRO A 245 12.02 -27.25 11.53
C PRO A 245 13.21 -28.06 12.06
N VAL A 246 14.37 -27.91 11.42
CA VAL A 246 15.63 -28.58 11.79
C VAL A 246 16.70 -27.53 12.09
N ALA A 247 17.65 -27.91 12.98
CA ALA A 247 18.77 -27.03 13.30
C ALA A 247 19.57 -26.71 12.03
N GLY A 248 19.91 -25.44 11.83
CA GLY A 248 20.67 -24.97 10.68
C GLY A 248 19.85 -24.65 9.43
N HIS A 249 18.53 -24.69 9.48
CA HIS A 249 17.66 -24.33 8.36
C HIS A 249 17.80 -22.87 7.91
N ASP A 250 18.36 -22.01 8.76
CA ASP A 250 18.59 -20.58 8.57
C ASP A 250 20.06 -20.22 8.30
N LEU A 251 20.92 -21.23 8.16
CA LEU A 251 22.34 -20.99 7.88
C LEU A 251 22.55 -20.41 6.45
N PRO A 252 23.59 -19.58 6.26
CA PRO A 252 23.98 -19.12 4.94
C PRO A 252 24.21 -20.29 3.97
N GLY A 253 23.59 -20.21 2.78
CA GLY A 253 23.64 -21.26 1.78
C GLY A 253 22.50 -22.25 1.84
N VAL A 254 21.61 -22.18 2.84
CA VAL A 254 20.33 -22.89 2.82
C VAL A 254 19.33 -22.01 2.06
N VAL A 255 18.83 -22.54 0.95
CA VAL A 255 17.92 -21.80 0.04
C VAL A 255 16.71 -22.65 -0.29
N ALA A 256 15.58 -22.00 -0.48
CA ALA A 256 14.40 -22.65 -1.05
C ALA A 256 14.53 -22.72 -2.59
N PHE A 257 13.57 -23.39 -3.24
CA PHE A 257 13.45 -23.37 -4.69
C PHE A 257 12.02 -23.02 -5.08
N ARG A 258 11.73 -21.73 -5.14
CA ARG A 258 10.36 -21.25 -5.31
C ARG A 258 10.21 -20.14 -6.35
N ASP A 259 11.17 -19.22 -6.44
CA ASP A 259 11.09 -18.03 -7.26
C ASP A 259 12.43 -17.72 -7.96
N LEU A 260 12.43 -16.64 -8.75
CA LEU A 260 13.64 -16.23 -9.47
C LEU A 260 14.77 -15.79 -8.54
N GLY A 261 14.46 -15.23 -7.36
CA GLY A 261 15.46 -14.88 -6.36
C GLY A 261 16.19 -16.11 -5.82
N ASP A 262 15.45 -17.22 -5.62
CA ASP A 262 16.05 -18.50 -5.24
C ASP A 262 17.00 -19.03 -6.32
N VAL A 263 16.60 -18.95 -7.60
CA VAL A 263 17.46 -19.35 -8.73
C VAL A 263 18.72 -18.51 -8.78
N ASP A 264 18.62 -17.19 -8.64
CA ASP A 264 19.76 -16.27 -8.63
C ASP A 264 20.71 -16.60 -7.47
N ALA A 265 20.16 -16.87 -6.28
CA ALA A 265 20.94 -17.27 -5.11
C ALA A 265 21.66 -18.61 -5.33
N MET A 266 20.99 -19.62 -5.90
CA MET A 266 21.59 -20.92 -6.23
C MET A 266 22.70 -20.77 -7.26
N LEU A 267 22.50 -19.99 -8.32
CA LEU A 267 23.52 -19.73 -9.34
C LEU A 267 24.74 -19.00 -8.76
N ALA A 268 24.53 -18.06 -7.84
CA ALA A 268 25.61 -17.38 -7.14
C ALA A 268 26.43 -18.35 -6.27
N LEU A 269 25.75 -19.22 -5.51
CA LEU A 269 26.40 -20.26 -4.69
C LEU A 269 27.16 -21.27 -5.54
N ALA A 270 26.63 -21.70 -6.68
CA ALA A 270 27.25 -22.67 -7.58
C ALA A 270 28.60 -22.20 -8.14
N ARG A 271 28.87 -20.89 -8.16
CA ARG A 271 30.16 -20.33 -8.57
C ARG A 271 31.29 -20.59 -7.55
N THR A 272 30.94 -20.72 -6.28
CA THR A 272 31.89 -20.83 -5.17
C THR A 272 31.84 -22.17 -4.45
N GLN A 273 30.71 -22.86 -4.45
CA GLN A 273 30.45 -24.11 -3.77
C GLN A 273 30.44 -25.28 -4.78
N ARG A 274 31.07 -26.41 -4.40
CA ARG A 274 31.21 -27.58 -5.27
C ARG A 274 30.28 -28.74 -4.88
N ARG A 275 29.61 -28.65 -3.75
CA ARG A 275 28.72 -29.70 -3.25
C ARG A 275 27.39 -29.07 -2.85
N ALA A 276 26.32 -29.69 -3.24
CA ALA A 276 24.97 -29.32 -2.84
C ALA A 276 24.25 -30.55 -2.26
N VAL A 277 23.32 -30.30 -1.36
CA VAL A 277 22.41 -31.32 -0.83
C VAL A 277 20.98 -30.85 -1.12
N VAL A 278 20.20 -31.69 -1.74
CA VAL A 278 18.77 -31.44 -2.00
C VAL A 278 17.97 -32.21 -0.96
N ILE A 279 17.09 -31.50 -0.26
CA ILE A 279 16.18 -32.10 0.71
C ILE A 279 14.78 -32.12 0.10
N GLY A 280 14.32 -33.29 -0.25
CA GLY A 280 13.04 -33.53 -0.94
C GLY A 280 13.27 -34.18 -2.29
N GLY A 281 12.50 -35.21 -2.58
CA GLY A 281 12.58 -35.99 -3.83
C GLY A 281 11.25 -36.04 -4.58
N GLY A 282 10.42 -35.00 -4.41
CA GLY A 282 9.14 -34.87 -5.13
C GLY A 282 9.31 -34.18 -6.49
N LEU A 283 8.20 -33.73 -7.07
CA LEU A 283 8.18 -33.03 -8.37
C LEU A 283 9.01 -31.74 -8.40
N LEU A 284 9.29 -31.15 -7.26
CA LEU A 284 10.04 -29.89 -7.14
C LEU A 284 11.46 -30.09 -6.59
N GLY A 285 11.80 -31.29 -6.13
CA GLY A 285 13.10 -31.65 -5.56
C GLY A 285 14.06 -32.33 -6.53
#